data_25cdecb65065b67f49ebf66669a4cd95
#
_entry.id   25cdecb65065b67f49ebf66669a4cd95
#
_cell.length_a   1.000
_cell.length_b   1.000
_cell.length_c   1.000
_cell.angle_alpha   90.00
_cell.angle_beta   90.00
_cell.angle_gamma   90.00
#
_symmetry.space_group_name_H-M   'P 1'
#
loop_
_entity.id
_entity.type
_entity.pdbx_description
1 polymer ?
#
loop_
_entity_poly.entity_id
_entity_poly.type
_entity_poly.pdbx_seq_one_letter_code
_entity_poly.pdbx_strand_id
1 'polypeptide(L)'
;HQCFENIGNALPDEIHVRDVKLLKDMGGNFLRISHYPQDPVVMEMCDKLGVITSVEIPIVNAITENDEFSLNSIEMAREMVFQDYNRPSVLIWAYMNEVLLKQQYKGDSIRNKQYFKSVNALAQKIENQIRLDDPQRYTLIPMHGNFNDYHEAGLTQLPKIVGWNLYQGWYGGKFDGFDTFLGNAQEKLKGKPFIITEYGADVDPRLHSFEPQRFDYTQEYANLYHEHYLKAIMERKYVVGANIWNLNDFYSEERENAVPHVNSKGIATLWRE
;
A
#
# COMPACT_ATOMS: atom_id res chain seq x y z
N HIS A 1 -9.36 -5.24 2.31
CA HIS A 1 -9.91 -4.98 3.64
C HIS A 1 -11.19 -5.76 3.90
N GLN A 2 -11.37 -6.15 5.16
CA GLN A 2 -12.40 -7.09 5.60
C GLN A 2 -13.42 -6.43 6.56
N CYS A 3 -13.50 -5.10 6.57
CA CYS A 3 -14.40 -4.38 7.48
C CYS A 3 -15.80 -4.33 6.89
N PHE A 4 -16.63 -5.28 7.28
CA PHE A 4 -18.05 -5.34 6.92
C PHE A 4 -18.94 -4.78 8.03
N GLU A 5 -20.04 -4.16 7.64
CA GLU A 5 -21.07 -3.75 8.57
C GLU A 5 -21.58 -4.96 9.37
N ASN A 6 -21.70 -4.79 10.69
CA ASN A 6 -22.20 -5.79 11.65
C ASN A 6 -21.34 -7.07 11.82
N ILE A 7 -20.31 -7.31 10.99
CA ILE A 7 -19.45 -8.51 11.06
C ILE A 7 -18.01 -8.12 11.37
N GLY A 8 -17.56 -6.93 10.93
CA GLY A 8 -16.18 -6.48 11.10
C GLY A 8 -15.22 -7.33 10.28
N ASN A 9 -14.22 -7.89 10.94
CA ASN A 9 -13.17 -8.70 10.32
C ASN A 9 -13.40 -10.21 10.42
N ALA A 10 -14.44 -10.65 11.10
CA ALA A 10 -14.78 -12.08 11.28
C ALA A 10 -15.65 -12.58 10.12
N LEU A 11 -15.10 -12.57 8.91
CA LEU A 11 -15.81 -12.93 7.70
C LEU A 11 -15.80 -14.44 7.45
N PRO A 12 -16.89 -15.02 6.92
CA PRO A 12 -16.88 -16.40 6.42
C PRO A 12 -16.05 -16.51 5.14
N ASP A 13 -15.52 -17.71 4.90
CA ASP A 13 -14.62 -18.03 3.80
C ASP A 13 -15.16 -17.64 2.42
N GLU A 14 -16.47 -17.75 2.23
CA GLU A 14 -17.14 -17.45 0.96
C GLU A 14 -16.96 -15.98 0.54
N ILE A 15 -16.87 -15.07 1.50
CA ILE A 15 -16.65 -13.65 1.22
C ILE A 15 -15.20 -13.42 0.76
N HIS A 16 -14.23 -14.08 1.41
CA HIS A 16 -12.83 -14.03 0.98
C HIS A 16 -12.67 -14.59 -0.45
N VAL A 17 -13.30 -15.73 -0.73
CA VAL A 17 -13.32 -16.34 -2.05
C VAL A 17 -13.92 -15.39 -3.09
N ARG A 18 -15.04 -14.73 -2.76
CA ARG A 18 -15.71 -13.77 -3.64
C ARG A 18 -14.81 -12.59 -3.97
N ASP A 19 -14.14 -12.00 -2.98
CA ASP A 19 -13.29 -10.81 -3.16
C ASP A 19 -12.10 -11.12 -4.09
N VAL A 20 -11.43 -12.27 -3.94
CA VAL A 20 -10.31 -12.63 -4.82
C VAL A 20 -10.79 -12.97 -6.23
N LYS A 21 -11.96 -13.60 -6.38
CA LYS A 21 -12.59 -13.82 -7.70
C LYS A 21 -12.93 -12.51 -8.36
N LEU A 22 -13.54 -11.57 -7.64
CA LEU A 22 -13.88 -10.23 -8.15
C LEU A 22 -12.64 -9.52 -8.69
N LEU A 23 -11.53 -9.53 -7.93
CA LEU A 23 -10.25 -8.99 -8.41
C LEU A 23 -9.84 -9.62 -9.75
N LYS A 24 -9.94 -10.94 -9.85
CA LYS A 24 -9.55 -11.67 -11.06
C LYS A 24 -10.46 -11.37 -12.25
N ASP A 25 -11.77 -11.30 -12.02
CA ASP A 25 -12.78 -10.98 -13.03
C ASP A 25 -12.62 -9.56 -13.57
N MET A 26 -12.17 -8.61 -12.75
CA MET A 26 -11.78 -7.27 -13.16
C MET A 26 -10.45 -7.21 -13.94
N GLY A 27 -9.77 -8.34 -14.14
CA GLY A 27 -8.46 -8.40 -14.82
C GLY A 27 -7.26 -8.17 -13.91
N GLY A 28 -7.47 -8.07 -12.60
CA GLY A 28 -6.38 -7.93 -11.62
C GLY A 28 -5.50 -9.18 -11.57
N ASN A 29 -4.20 -9.00 -11.46
CA ASN A 29 -3.21 -10.07 -11.38
C ASN A 29 -2.23 -9.91 -10.22
N PHE A 30 -2.36 -8.82 -9.45
CA PHE A 30 -1.53 -8.52 -8.30
C PHE A 30 -2.39 -7.99 -7.16
N LEU A 31 -2.24 -8.56 -5.96
CA LEU A 31 -2.93 -8.13 -4.74
C LEU A 31 -1.92 -7.78 -3.65
N ARG A 32 -1.95 -6.55 -3.18
CA ARG A 32 -1.22 -6.17 -1.98
C ARG A 32 -2.03 -6.54 -0.75
N ILE A 33 -1.50 -7.44 0.05
CA ILE A 33 -2.05 -7.90 1.33
C ILE A 33 -1.62 -6.90 2.40
N SER A 34 -2.40 -5.86 2.61
CA SER A 34 -2.06 -4.71 3.46
C SER A 34 -3.13 -4.45 4.54
N HIS A 35 -2.75 -3.94 5.71
CA HIS A 35 -1.37 -3.67 6.19
C HIS A 35 -0.89 -4.75 7.16
N TYR A 36 -1.35 -5.97 7.00
CA TYR A 36 -1.10 -7.15 7.84
C TYR A 36 -1.44 -8.41 7.07
N PRO A 37 -0.88 -9.57 7.42
CA PRO A 37 -1.28 -10.84 6.83
C PRO A 37 -2.78 -11.06 6.92
N GLN A 38 -3.36 -11.61 5.87
CA GLN A 38 -4.80 -11.84 5.75
C GLN A 38 -5.16 -13.29 6.06
N ASP A 39 -6.46 -13.57 6.06
CA ASP A 39 -7.01 -14.91 6.23
C ASP A 39 -6.38 -15.90 5.23
N PRO A 40 -6.03 -17.13 5.65
CA PRO A 40 -5.44 -18.15 4.79
C PRO A 40 -6.22 -18.44 3.51
N VAL A 41 -7.55 -18.31 3.53
CA VAL A 41 -8.40 -18.52 2.35
C VAL A 41 -8.12 -17.48 1.26
N VAL A 42 -7.78 -16.24 1.61
CA VAL A 42 -7.36 -15.22 0.64
C VAL A 42 -6.12 -15.70 -0.11
N MET A 43 -5.13 -16.20 0.63
CA MET A 43 -3.87 -16.68 0.06
C MET A 43 -4.08 -17.92 -0.81
N GLU A 44 -4.92 -18.88 -0.34
CA GLU A 44 -5.28 -20.05 -1.13
C GLU A 44 -5.96 -19.70 -2.46
N MET A 45 -6.83 -18.70 -2.45
CA MET A 45 -7.49 -18.26 -3.67
C MET A 45 -6.52 -17.55 -4.61
N CYS A 46 -5.56 -16.76 -4.08
CA CYS A 46 -4.49 -16.18 -4.90
C CYS A 46 -3.63 -17.26 -5.55
N ASP A 47 -3.25 -18.31 -4.79
CA ASP A 47 -2.53 -19.47 -5.32
C ASP A 47 -3.32 -20.17 -6.46
N LYS A 48 -4.60 -20.43 -6.23
CA LYS A 48 -5.49 -21.13 -7.20
C LYS A 48 -5.74 -20.33 -8.48
N LEU A 49 -5.89 -19.01 -8.36
CA LEU A 49 -6.26 -18.15 -9.48
C LEU A 49 -5.05 -17.49 -10.17
N GLY A 50 -3.84 -17.75 -9.69
CA GLY A 50 -2.62 -17.16 -10.23
C GLY A 50 -2.58 -15.63 -10.05
N VAL A 51 -2.93 -15.16 -8.84
CA VAL A 51 -2.79 -13.77 -8.44
C VAL A 51 -1.50 -13.62 -7.65
N ILE A 52 -0.58 -12.80 -8.12
CA ILE A 52 0.67 -12.50 -7.40
C ILE A 52 0.34 -11.68 -6.16
N THR A 53 1.05 -11.92 -5.06
CA THR A 53 0.84 -11.16 -3.81
C THR A 53 2.11 -10.53 -3.27
N SER A 54 1.94 -9.38 -2.59
CA SER A 54 2.85 -8.88 -1.58
C SER A 54 2.17 -8.98 -0.21
N VAL A 55 2.86 -9.56 0.77
CA VAL A 55 2.36 -9.69 2.15
C VAL A 55 3.19 -8.81 3.05
N GLU A 56 2.55 -8.11 4.01
CA GLU A 56 3.25 -7.16 4.87
C GLU A 56 2.92 -7.33 6.35
N ILE A 57 3.89 -6.94 7.20
CA ILE A 57 3.71 -6.87 8.65
C ILE A 57 3.15 -5.51 9.08
N PRO A 58 2.40 -5.42 10.19
CA PRO A 58 1.62 -4.23 10.59
C PRO A 58 2.45 -3.13 11.25
N ILE A 59 3.50 -2.63 10.60
CA ILE A 59 4.20 -1.42 11.01
C ILE A 59 3.69 -0.27 10.14
N VAL A 60 2.84 0.59 10.69
CA VAL A 60 2.10 1.62 9.93
C VAL A 60 2.30 3.00 10.54
N ASN A 61 2.61 3.99 9.71
CA ASN A 61 2.70 5.43 9.99
C ASN A 61 3.87 5.89 10.89
N ALA A 62 4.34 5.09 11.84
CA ALA A 62 5.43 5.40 12.75
C ALA A 62 5.99 4.13 13.40
N ILE A 63 7.13 4.24 14.09
CA ILE A 63 7.65 3.21 14.99
C ILE A 63 7.64 3.69 16.44
N THR A 64 7.68 2.75 17.37
CA THR A 64 8.04 3.00 18.76
C THR A 64 9.52 2.69 18.97
N GLU A 65 10.28 3.64 19.54
CA GLU A 65 11.73 3.52 19.69
C GLU A 65 12.07 2.77 20.99
N ASN A 66 11.78 1.46 21.04
CA ASN A 66 12.21 0.59 22.13
C ASN A 66 12.56 -0.82 21.63
N ASP A 67 13.21 -1.60 22.49
CA ASP A 67 13.68 -2.94 22.14
C ASP A 67 12.52 -3.92 21.99
N GLU A 68 11.46 -3.79 22.77
CA GLU A 68 10.28 -4.66 22.71
C GLU A 68 9.58 -4.54 21.36
N PHE A 69 9.34 -3.31 20.88
CA PHE A 69 8.78 -3.07 19.55
C PHE A 69 9.68 -3.63 18.45
N SER A 70 11.01 -3.45 18.59
CA SER A 70 11.97 -3.95 17.60
C SER A 70 11.97 -5.48 17.55
N LEU A 71 11.99 -6.16 18.68
CA LEU A 71 11.97 -7.62 18.77
C LEU A 71 10.66 -8.19 18.22
N ASN A 72 9.53 -7.62 18.62
CA ASN A 72 8.22 -8.02 18.11
C ASN A 72 8.09 -7.84 16.59
N SER A 73 8.62 -6.73 16.07
CA SER A 73 8.61 -6.47 14.61
C SER A 73 9.41 -7.50 13.82
N ILE A 74 10.55 -7.93 14.33
CA ILE A 74 11.38 -8.96 13.72
C ILE A 74 10.68 -10.32 13.79
N GLU A 75 10.07 -10.65 14.91
CA GLU A 75 9.35 -11.92 15.07
C GLU A 75 8.13 -11.99 14.15
N MET A 76 7.33 -10.92 14.05
CA MET A 76 6.23 -10.84 13.08
C MET A 76 6.72 -11.06 11.64
N ALA A 77 7.89 -10.53 11.27
CA ALA A 77 8.45 -10.74 9.93
C ALA A 77 8.81 -12.21 9.71
N ARG A 78 9.40 -12.89 10.72
CA ARG A 78 9.69 -14.32 10.66
C ARG A 78 8.42 -15.15 10.56
N GLU A 79 7.44 -14.89 11.42
CA GLU A 79 6.15 -15.58 11.38
C GLU A 79 5.48 -15.46 10.01
N MET A 80 5.42 -14.26 9.45
CA MET A 80 4.88 -14.01 8.11
C MET A 80 5.59 -14.86 7.05
N VAL A 81 6.93 -14.86 7.05
CA VAL A 81 7.70 -15.64 6.08
C VAL A 81 7.46 -17.13 6.27
N PHE A 82 7.53 -17.68 7.48
CA PHE A 82 7.31 -19.10 7.72
C PHE A 82 5.90 -19.56 7.39
N GLN A 83 4.89 -18.75 7.71
CA GLN A 83 3.49 -19.05 7.42
C GLN A 83 3.22 -19.19 5.92
N ASP A 84 3.76 -18.27 5.13
CA ASP A 84 3.45 -18.17 3.71
C ASP A 84 4.61 -18.59 2.79
N TYR A 85 5.67 -19.21 3.33
CA TYR A 85 6.86 -19.63 2.56
C TYR A 85 6.53 -20.51 1.36
N ASN A 86 5.62 -21.45 1.52
CA ASN A 86 5.24 -22.41 0.49
C ASN A 86 4.10 -21.91 -0.43
N ARG A 87 3.66 -20.65 -0.30
CA ARG A 87 2.64 -20.05 -1.16
C ARG A 87 3.22 -19.62 -2.49
N PRO A 88 2.84 -20.20 -3.62
CA PRO A 88 3.35 -19.80 -4.94
C PRO A 88 2.90 -18.40 -5.37
N SER A 89 1.81 -17.89 -4.83
CA SER A 89 1.34 -16.52 -5.10
C SER A 89 2.23 -15.45 -4.49
N VAL A 90 2.92 -15.74 -3.37
CA VAL A 90 3.75 -14.76 -2.69
C VAL A 90 5.03 -14.51 -3.46
N LEU A 91 5.21 -13.30 -3.95
CA LEU A 91 6.41 -12.84 -4.65
C LEU A 91 7.21 -11.83 -3.82
N ILE A 92 6.55 -11.10 -2.93
CA ILE A 92 7.10 -9.93 -2.25
C ILE A 92 6.76 -9.96 -0.76
N TRP A 93 7.79 -9.76 0.08
CA TRP A 93 7.66 -9.49 1.50
C TRP A 93 7.75 -7.99 1.74
N ALA A 94 6.73 -7.41 2.38
CA ALA A 94 6.67 -5.98 2.63
C ALA A 94 6.69 -5.66 4.13
N TYR A 95 7.12 -4.45 4.46
CA TYR A 95 7.18 -3.95 5.83
C TYR A 95 7.17 -2.43 5.86
N MET A 96 6.77 -1.83 6.99
CA MET A 96 6.85 -0.38 7.25
C MET A 96 6.01 0.51 6.30
N ASN A 97 4.70 0.25 6.22
CA ASN A 97 3.84 1.15 5.46
C ASN A 97 3.86 2.59 6.01
N GLU A 98 4.22 3.55 5.14
CA GLU A 98 4.19 5.00 5.45
C GLU A 98 4.85 5.40 6.78
N VAL A 99 5.90 4.71 7.18
CA VAL A 99 6.49 4.79 8.53
C VAL A 99 6.99 6.18 8.94
N LEU A 100 7.10 7.11 8.01
CA LEU A 100 7.44 8.52 8.26
C LEU A 100 6.25 9.48 8.09
N LEU A 101 5.00 8.97 7.98
CA LEU A 101 3.81 9.81 7.82
C LEU A 101 3.50 10.61 9.09
N LYS A 102 3.53 9.94 10.25
CA LYS A 102 3.27 10.56 11.56
C LYS A 102 4.59 10.83 12.30
N GLN A 103 5.37 11.80 11.79
CA GLN A 103 6.63 12.19 12.42
C GLN A 103 6.39 12.89 13.76
N GLN A 104 6.80 12.23 14.85
CA GLN A 104 6.59 12.72 16.22
C GLN A 104 7.44 13.96 16.56
N TYR A 105 8.56 14.16 15.86
CA TYR A 105 9.58 15.18 16.18
C TYR A 105 9.77 16.20 15.06
N LYS A 106 8.75 16.42 14.22
CA LYS A 106 8.84 17.32 13.05
C LYS A 106 9.26 18.76 13.39
N GLY A 107 9.00 19.23 14.61
CA GLY A 107 9.42 20.54 15.11
C GLY A 107 10.87 20.61 15.65
N ASP A 108 11.53 19.47 15.84
CA ASP A 108 12.91 19.35 16.32
C ASP A 108 13.77 18.61 15.30
N SER A 109 14.54 19.35 14.52
CA SER A 109 15.33 18.80 13.43
C SER A 109 16.42 17.82 13.88
N ILE A 110 17.00 18.00 15.08
CA ILE A 110 18.02 17.11 15.63
C ILE A 110 17.38 15.78 16.04
N ARG A 111 16.31 15.88 16.82
CA ARG A 111 15.58 14.69 17.30
C ARG A 111 14.92 13.93 16.13
N ASN A 112 14.40 14.64 15.14
CA ASN A 112 13.82 14.02 13.94
C ASN A 112 14.86 13.21 13.14
N LYS A 113 16.09 13.72 13.00
CA LYS A 113 17.19 12.97 12.38
C LYS A 113 17.60 11.72 13.19
N GLN A 114 17.54 11.79 14.51
CA GLN A 114 17.75 10.61 15.35
C GLN A 114 16.65 9.57 15.12
N TYR A 115 15.38 10.01 15.05
CA TYR A 115 14.26 9.15 14.73
C TYR A 115 14.42 8.46 13.36
N PHE A 116 14.86 9.17 12.32
CA PHE A 116 15.15 8.57 11.02
C PHE A 116 16.23 7.47 11.10
N LYS A 117 17.25 7.67 11.93
CA LYS A 117 18.27 6.63 12.18
C LYS A 117 17.68 5.42 12.90
N SER A 118 16.78 5.62 13.86
CA SER A 118 16.09 4.53 14.56
C SER A 118 15.19 3.73 13.60
N VAL A 119 14.44 4.43 12.75
CA VAL A 119 13.62 3.79 11.71
C VAL A 119 14.48 2.98 10.74
N ASN A 120 15.59 3.56 10.27
CA ASN A 120 16.52 2.85 9.39
C ASN A 120 17.12 1.62 10.05
N ALA A 121 17.57 1.74 11.30
CA ALA A 121 18.16 0.62 12.04
C ALA A 121 17.18 -0.54 12.21
N LEU A 122 15.91 -0.25 12.51
CA LEU A 122 14.88 -1.27 12.59
C LEU A 122 14.59 -1.88 11.20
N ALA A 123 14.47 -1.04 10.17
CA ALA A 123 14.25 -1.49 8.80
C ALA A 123 15.36 -2.44 8.33
N GLN A 124 16.64 -2.14 8.63
CA GLN A 124 17.76 -3.02 8.32
C GLN A 124 17.67 -4.37 9.03
N LYS A 125 17.27 -4.38 10.31
CA LYS A 125 17.09 -5.63 11.06
C LYS A 125 16.02 -6.51 10.43
N ILE A 126 14.87 -5.91 10.07
CA ILE A 126 13.75 -6.63 9.43
C ILE A 126 14.18 -7.13 8.04
N GLU A 127 14.78 -6.26 7.22
CA GLU A 127 15.27 -6.63 5.89
C GLU A 127 16.26 -7.81 5.94
N ASN A 128 17.22 -7.76 6.88
CA ASN A 128 18.20 -8.82 7.07
C ASN A 128 17.55 -10.12 7.52
N GLN A 129 16.55 -10.05 8.42
CA GLN A 129 15.82 -11.22 8.87
C GLN A 129 15.02 -11.86 7.73
N ILE A 130 14.27 -11.07 6.97
CA ILE A 130 13.52 -11.57 5.82
C ILE A 130 14.46 -12.24 4.80
N ARG A 131 15.60 -11.61 4.49
CA ARG A 131 16.57 -12.18 3.55
C ARG A 131 17.28 -13.42 4.07
N LEU A 132 17.40 -13.58 5.38
CA LEU A 132 17.93 -14.77 6.00
C LEU A 132 16.93 -15.94 5.86
N ASP A 133 15.66 -15.67 6.11
CA ASP A 133 14.60 -16.68 6.08
C ASP A 133 14.16 -17.00 4.64
N ASP A 134 14.16 -16.01 3.73
CA ASP A 134 13.86 -16.18 2.31
C ASP A 134 14.76 -15.28 1.42
N PRO A 135 15.91 -15.77 0.96
CA PRO A 135 16.82 -15.00 0.12
C PRO A 135 16.34 -14.79 -1.31
N GLN A 136 15.30 -15.52 -1.77
CA GLN A 136 14.89 -15.54 -3.16
C GLN A 136 13.86 -14.48 -3.50
N ARG A 137 12.85 -14.29 -2.65
CA ARG A 137 11.77 -13.34 -2.89
C ARG A 137 12.22 -11.89 -2.75
N TYR A 138 11.42 -11.00 -3.29
CA TYR A 138 11.70 -9.56 -3.24
C TYR A 138 11.23 -8.97 -1.91
N THR A 139 11.84 -7.84 -1.53
CA THR A 139 11.42 -7.03 -0.40
C THR A 139 10.87 -5.68 -0.87
N LEU A 140 9.93 -5.09 -0.13
CA LEU A 140 9.21 -3.87 -0.47
C LEU A 140 8.97 -3.02 0.79
N ILE A 141 9.19 -1.71 0.69
CA ILE A 141 8.71 -0.73 1.68
C ILE A 141 7.73 0.20 0.96
N PRO A 142 6.43 0.21 1.34
CA PRO A 142 5.46 1.20 0.87
C PRO A 142 5.69 2.55 1.56
N MET A 143 6.00 3.59 0.79
CA MET A 143 6.35 4.92 1.28
C MET A 143 5.36 5.96 0.73
N HIS A 144 4.92 6.92 1.56
CA HIS A 144 4.11 8.03 1.05
C HIS A 144 4.97 9.03 0.24
N GLY A 145 4.33 9.93 -0.49
CA GLY A 145 4.95 10.81 -1.49
C GLY A 145 5.99 11.83 -1.00
N ASN A 146 6.58 11.66 0.19
CA ASN A 146 7.67 12.49 0.67
C ASN A 146 9.04 11.83 0.38
N PHE A 147 9.46 11.90 -0.86
CA PHE A 147 10.72 11.28 -1.30
C PHE A 147 11.93 11.65 -0.44
N ASN A 148 12.07 12.93 -0.09
CA ASN A 148 13.27 13.43 0.57
C ASN A 148 13.48 12.80 1.97
N ASP A 149 12.43 12.70 2.77
CA ASP A 149 12.53 12.15 4.12
C ASP A 149 12.89 10.65 4.07
N TYR A 150 12.24 9.87 3.18
CA TYR A 150 12.56 8.45 3.02
C TYR A 150 13.96 8.22 2.45
N HIS A 151 14.42 9.09 1.57
CA HIS A 151 15.76 9.01 1.01
C HIS A 151 16.82 9.40 2.05
N GLU A 152 16.60 10.48 2.83
CA GLU A 152 17.46 10.88 3.95
C GLU A 152 17.53 9.79 5.02
N ALA A 153 16.40 9.16 5.34
CA ALA A 153 16.35 8.03 6.26
C ALA A 153 16.99 6.74 5.69
N GLY A 154 17.39 6.70 4.41
CA GLY A 154 18.00 5.55 3.77
C GLY A 154 17.04 4.43 3.38
N LEU A 155 15.73 4.60 3.59
CA LEU A 155 14.72 3.57 3.35
C LEU A 155 14.53 3.23 1.86
N THR A 156 14.78 4.17 0.97
CA THR A 156 14.71 3.93 -0.48
C THR A 156 15.80 2.99 -1.00
N GLN A 157 16.84 2.74 -0.22
CA GLN A 157 17.98 1.92 -0.61
C GLN A 157 17.86 0.45 -0.13
N LEU A 158 17.16 0.21 0.97
CA LEU A 158 17.09 -1.10 1.61
C LEU A 158 16.34 -2.15 0.79
N PRO A 159 15.06 -1.96 0.41
CA PRO A 159 14.30 -3.00 -0.25
C PRO A 159 14.76 -3.21 -1.69
N LYS A 160 14.50 -4.39 -2.24
CA LYS A 160 14.74 -4.68 -3.66
C LYS A 160 13.80 -3.90 -4.57
N ILE A 161 12.57 -3.67 -4.15
CA ILE A 161 11.55 -2.91 -4.87
C ILE A 161 11.13 -1.72 -4.00
N VAL A 162 10.98 -0.55 -4.60
CA VAL A 162 10.55 0.67 -3.90
C VAL A 162 9.04 0.84 -4.10
N GLY A 163 8.29 0.90 -3.00
CA GLY A 163 6.86 1.15 -3.01
C GLY A 163 6.51 2.61 -2.81
N TRP A 164 5.51 3.10 -3.55
CA TRP A 164 5.03 4.47 -3.42
C TRP A 164 3.51 4.52 -3.28
N ASN A 165 3.02 5.14 -2.18
CA ASN A 165 1.63 5.52 -2.00
C ASN A 165 1.49 6.96 -2.49
N LEU A 166 0.80 7.15 -3.62
CA LEU A 166 0.76 8.44 -4.31
C LEU A 166 -0.68 8.86 -4.59
N TYR A 167 -1.00 10.10 -4.18
CA TYR A 167 -2.36 10.63 -4.25
C TYR A 167 -2.41 12.07 -4.81
N GLN A 168 -1.45 12.43 -5.69
CA GLN A 168 -1.47 13.71 -6.37
C GLN A 168 -2.73 13.84 -7.23
N GLY A 169 -3.40 14.98 -7.11
CA GLY A 169 -4.71 15.17 -7.72
C GLY A 169 -5.88 14.75 -6.82
N TRP A 170 -5.62 14.04 -5.70
CA TRP A 170 -6.65 13.75 -4.71
C TRP A 170 -6.37 14.48 -3.40
N TYR A 171 -5.47 14.01 -2.52
CA TYR A 171 -5.18 14.69 -1.26
C TYR A 171 -4.41 16.01 -1.44
N GLY A 172 -3.74 16.21 -2.55
CA GLY A 172 -3.01 17.46 -2.86
C GLY A 172 -2.50 17.50 -4.29
N GLY A 173 -2.04 18.67 -4.72
CA GLY A 173 -1.45 18.87 -6.05
C GLY A 173 -2.43 18.68 -7.21
N LYS A 174 -1.85 18.45 -8.39
CA LYS A 174 -2.55 18.14 -9.64
C LYS A 174 -2.07 16.78 -10.17
N PHE A 175 -2.70 16.26 -11.21
CA PHE A 175 -2.34 14.99 -11.85
C PHE A 175 -0.88 14.96 -12.33
N ASP A 176 -0.40 16.03 -12.95
CA ASP A 176 1.00 16.17 -13.41
C ASP A 176 2.04 16.08 -12.29
N GLY A 177 1.64 16.32 -11.04
CA GLY A 177 2.47 16.09 -9.87
C GLY A 177 2.86 14.62 -9.69
N PHE A 178 2.02 13.68 -10.11
CA PHE A 178 2.34 12.26 -10.12
C PHE A 178 3.47 11.95 -11.11
N ASP A 179 3.38 12.46 -12.33
CA ASP A 179 4.40 12.31 -13.37
C ASP A 179 5.74 12.90 -12.94
N THR A 180 5.68 14.10 -12.36
CA THR A 180 6.86 14.81 -11.85
C THR A 180 7.52 14.04 -10.72
N PHE A 181 6.74 13.50 -9.79
CA PHE A 181 7.26 12.68 -8.69
C PHE A 181 8.00 11.45 -9.21
N LEU A 182 7.37 10.69 -10.11
CA LEU A 182 7.95 9.48 -10.67
C LEU A 182 9.25 9.75 -11.44
N GLY A 183 9.28 10.81 -12.26
CA GLY A 183 10.48 11.21 -12.98
C GLY A 183 11.64 11.55 -12.05
N ASN A 184 11.39 12.40 -11.04
CA ASN A 184 12.39 12.81 -10.07
C ASN A 184 12.90 11.65 -9.21
N ALA A 185 12.00 10.77 -8.77
CA ALA A 185 12.36 9.60 -7.98
C ALA A 185 13.20 8.62 -8.80
N GLN A 186 12.83 8.36 -10.06
CA GLN A 186 13.59 7.48 -10.96
C GLN A 186 14.99 8.02 -11.25
N GLU A 187 15.15 9.31 -11.43
CA GLU A 187 16.45 9.92 -11.67
C GLU A 187 17.41 9.67 -10.50
N LYS A 188 16.90 9.76 -9.25
CA LYS A 188 17.69 9.54 -8.03
C LYS A 188 17.89 8.06 -7.69
N LEU A 189 16.98 7.18 -8.12
CA LEU A 189 16.99 5.75 -7.81
C LEU A 189 17.18 4.88 -9.07
N LYS A 190 18.09 5.29 -9.96
CA LYS A 190 18.37 4.57 -11.23
C LYS A 190 18.59 3.07 -11.00
N GLY A 191 17.85 2.25 -11.76
CA GLY A 191 17.94 0.79 -11.71
C GLY A 191 17.07 0.12 -10.66
N LYS A 192 16.39 0.87 -9.77
CA LYS A 192 15.39 0.29 -8.86
C LYS A 192 14.03 0.20 -9.53
N PRO A 193 13.34 -0.96 -9.48
CA PRO A 193 11.96 -1.06 -9.90
C PRO A 193 11.02 -0.41 -8.86
N PHE A 194 9.93 0.19 -9.34
CA PHE A 194 8.89 0.78 -8.50
C PHE A 194 7.59 -0.02 -8.58
N ILE A 195 6.89 -0.07 -7.46
CA ILE A 195 5.47 -0.44 -7.40
C ILE A 195 4.71 0.78 -6.86
N ILE A 196 3.66 1.18 -7.55
CA ILE A 196 2.69 2.12 -6.98
C ILE A 196 1.81 1.31 -6.02
N THR A 197 2.14 1.38 -4.74
CA THR A 197 1.53 0.53 -3.72
C THR A 197 0.14 1.02 -3.31
N GLU A 198 -0.14 2.30 -3.50
CA GLU A 198 -1.48 2.87 -3.35
C GLU A 198 -1.68 4.08 -4.28
N TYR A 199 -2.86 4.17 -4.88
CA TYR A 199 -3.43 5.36 -5.49
C TYR A 199 -4.95 5.20 -5.58
N GLY A 200 -5.70 6.30 -5.58
CA GLY A 200 -7.16 6.26 -5.66
C GLY A 200 -7.80 7.58 -5.28
N ALA A 201 -9.04 7.76 -5.68
CA ALA A 201 -9.89 8.89 -5.33
C ALA A 201 -11.19 8.37 -4.71
N ASP A 202 -11.69 9.04 -3.66
CA ASP A 202 -12.98 8.68 -3.05
C ASP A 202 -14.14 9.03 -4.00
N VAL A 203 -15.16 8.18 -4.02
CA VAL A 203 -16.35 8.33 -4.84
C VAL A 203 -17.61 8.22 -3.98
N ASP A 204 -18.56 9.09 -4.22
CA ASP A 204 -19.95 8.89 -3.81
C ASP A 204 -20.78 8.58 -5.07
N PRO A 205 -21.30 7.36 -5.23
CA PRO A 205 -21.98 6.95 -6.46
C PRO A 205 -23.27 7.74 -6.77
N ARG A 206 -23.71 8.57 -5.84
CA ARG A 206 -24.87 9.48 -6.00
C ARG A 206 -24.49 10.80 -6.66
N LEU A 207 -23.18 11.12 -6.74
CA LEU A 207 -22.70 12.41 -7.22
C LEU A 207 -22.17 12.31 -8.65
N HIS A 208 -22.58 13.23 -9.50
CA HIS A 208 -22.17 13.36 -10.89
C HIS A 208 -21.87 14.82 -11.23
N SER A 209 -20.93 15.06 -12.14
CA SER A 209 -20.59 16.40 -12.61
C SER A 209 -20.21 16.39 -14.10
N PHE A 210 -20.68 17.42 -14.85
CA PHE A 210 -20.22 17.70 -16.20
C PHE A 210 -18.84 18.40 -16.22
N GLU A 211 -18.44 19.00 -15.09
CA GLU A 211 -17.16 19.68 -14.87
C GLU A 211 -16.52 19.14 -13.59
N PRO A 212 -16.02 17.89 -13.60
CA PRO A 212 -15.53 17.22 -12.40
C PRO A 212 -14.29 17.93 -11.84
N GLN A 213 -14.26 18.08 -10.53
CA GLN A 213 -13.20 18.77 -9.79
C GLN A 213 -12.72 17.95 -8.60
N ARG A 214 -11.48 18.18 -8.20
CA ARG A 214 -10.93 17.55 -7.01
C ARG A 214 -11.82 17.76 -5.77
N PHE A 215 -12.10 16.69 -5.04
CA PHE A 215 -12.96 16.65 -3.86
C PHE A 215 -14.46 16.87 -4.14
N ASP A 216 -14.92 16.73 -5.36
CA ASP A 216 -16.35 16.68 -5.67
C ASP A 216 -16.97 15.28 -5.48
N TYR A 217 -16.13 14.28 -5.26
CA TYR A 217 -16.50 12.87 -5.04
C TYR A 217 -17.30 12.23 -6.17
N THR A 218 -17.24 12.81 -7.36
CA THR A 218 -17.98 12.29 -8.53
C THR A 218 -17.26 11.10 -9.16
N GLN A 219 -18.05 10.22 -9.80
CA GLN A 219 -17.50 9.11 -10.59
C GLN A 219 -16.65 9.64 -11.75
N GLU A 220 -17.07 10.73 -12.36
CA GLU A 220 -16.35 11.36 -13.48
C GLU A 220 -14.96 11.84 -13.07
N TYR A 221 -14.81 12.43 -11.87
CA TYR A 221 -13.49 12.80 -11.39
C TYR A 221 -12.61 11.59 -11.13
N ALA A 222 -13.14 10.54 -10.50
CA ALA A 222 -12.40 9.31 -10.26
C ALA A 222 -11.96 8.64 -11.55
N ASN A 223 -12.80 8.64 -12.58
CA ASN A 223 -12.45 8.13 -13.91
C ASN A 223 -11.26 8.90 -14.51
N LEU A 224 -11.31 10.24 -14.52
CA LEU A 224 -10.19 11.07 -14.99
C LEU A 224 -8.90 10.81 -14.21
N TYR A 225 -9.03 10.64 -12.89
CA TYR A 225 -7.92 10.33 -12.00
C TYR A 225 -7.27 8.98 -12.36
N HIS A 226 -8.08 7.92 -12.48
CA HIS A 226 -7.59 6.59 -12.78
C HIS A 226 -7.04 6.48 -14.21
N GLU A 227 -7.66 7.12 -15.20
CA GLU A 227 -7.16 7.18 -16.57
C GLU A 227 -5.78 7.82 -16.65
N HIS A 228 -5.58 8.96 -15.97
CA HIS A 228 -4.28 9.64 -15.91
C HIS A 228 -3.20 8.74 -15.27
N TYR A 229 -3.52 8.17 -14.09
CA TYR A 229 -2.57 7.32 -13.36
C TYR A 229 -2.20 6.07 -14.15
N LEU A 230 -3.20 5.37 -14.72
CA LEU A 230 -2.97 4.16 -15.50
C LEU A 230 -2.09 4.45 -16.72
N LYS A 231 -2.38 5.52 -17.45
CA LYS A 231 -1.55 5.95 -18.58
C LYS A 231 -0.11 6.22 -18.14
N ALA A 232 0.07 7.03 -17.12
CA ALA A 232 1.39 7.38 -16.61
C ALA A 232 2.18 6.15 -16.12
N ILE A 233 1.53 5.18 -15.48
CA ILE A 233 2.10 3.92 -15.04
C ILE A 233 2.55 3.08 -16.26
N MET A 234 1.68 2.88 -17.23
CA MET A 234 1.93 2.03 -18.39
C MET A 234 3.05 2.57 -19.31
N GLU A 235 3.26 3.86 -19.33
CA GLU A 235 4.33 4.51 -20.12
C GLU A 235 5.72 4.37 -19.46
N ARG A 236 5.81 3.87 -18.22
CA ARG A 236 7.07 3.83 -17.44
C ARG A 236 7.52 2.40 -17.13
N LYS A 237 8.47 1.90 -17.89
CA LYS A 237 8.99 0.52 -17.75
C LYS A 237 9.59 0.19 -16.38
N TYR A 238 9.99 1.19 -15.60
CA TYR A 238 10.51 1.01 -14.25
C TYR A 238 9.39 0.86 -13.19
N VAL A 239 8.14 1.16 -13.55
CA VAL A 239 6.97 0.84 -12.73
C VAL A 239 6.51 -0.56 -13.12
N VAL A 240 6.80 -1.52 -12.25
CA VAL A 240 6.58 -2.95 -12.52
C VAL A 240 5.25 -3.49 -11.97
N GLY A 241 4.52 -2.67 -11.24
CA GLY A 241 3.21 -3.02 -10.68
C GLY A 241 2.51 -1.80 -10.08
N ALA A 242 1.19 -1.91 -9.92
CA ALA A 242 0.39 -0.88 -9.28
C ALA A 242 -0.83 -1.49 -8.59
N ASN A 243 -1.19 -0.93 -7.44
CA ASN A 243 -2.38 -1.30 -6.67
C ASN A 243 -3.26 -0.08 -6.48
N ILE A 244 -4.50 -0.19 -6.89
CA ILE A 244 -5.51 0.80 -6.53
C ILE A 244 -5.84 0.64 -5.04
N TRP A 245 -5.93 1.73 -4.32
CA TRP A 245 -6.50 1.75 -2.99
C TRP A 245 -7.96 2.18 -3.11
N ASN A 246 -8.91 1.21 -3.10
CA ASN A 246 -8.68 -0.23 -2.91
C ASN A 246 -9.67 -1.06 -3.72
N LEU A 247 -9.70 -2.38 -3.52
CA LEU A 247 -10.58 -3.27 -4.29
C LEU A 247 -12.06 -2.98 -3.99
N ASN A 248 -12.43 -2.96 -2.70
CA ASN A 248 -13.80 -2.70 -2.27
C ASN A 248 -13.84 -1.54 -1.29
N ASP A 249 -14.89 -0.77 -1.29
CA ASP A 249 -15.17 0.14 -0.18
C ASP A 249 -15.18 -0.63 1.15
N PHE A 250 -14.81 0.05 2.23
CA PHE A 250 -14.80 -0.56 3.56
C PHE A 250 -15.12 0.46 4.64
N TYR A 251 -15.63 -0.02 5.77
CA TYR A 251 -15.91 0.82 6.92
C TYR A 251 -14.61 1.32 7.56
N SER A 252 -14.57 2.61 7.86
CA SER A 252 -13.46 3.30 8.48
C SER A 252 -13.99 4.37 9.41
N GLU A 253 -13.93 4.14 10.72
CA GLU A 253 -14.53 5.00 11.75
C GLU A 253 -14.07 6.47 11.66
N GLU A 254 -12.81 6.68 11.30
CA GLU A 254 -12.20 8.02 11.23
C GLU A 254 -12.59 8.82 9.97
N ARG A 255 -13.39 8.25 9.06
CA ARG A 255 -13.78 8.92 7.80
C ARG A 255 -15.02 9.76 8.00
N GLU A 256 -14.89 11.07 7.76
CA GLU A 256 -15.98 12.07 7.87
C GLU A 256 -16.29 12.73 6.50
N ASN A 257 -15.90 12.08 5.40
CA ASN A 257 -16.06 12.62 4.04
C ASN A 257 -17.48 12.39 3.48
N ALA A 258 -17.64 12.47 2.14
CA ALA A 258 -18.93 12.40 1.46
C ALA A 258 -19.80 11.20 1.84
N VAL A 259 -19.18 10.02 2.07
CA VAL A 259 -19.83 8.85 2.66
C VAL A 259 -19.27 8.67 4.07
N PRO A 260 -19.98 9.11 5.12
CA PRO A 260 -19.48 9.03 6.50
C PRO A 260 -19.12 7.59 6.89
N HIS A 261 -18.01 7.44 7.62
CA HIS A 261 -17.49 6.17 8.12
C HIS A 261 -17.16 5.13 7.04
N VAL A 262 -16.98 5.57 5.78
CA VAL A 262 -16.59 4.69 4.67
C VAL A 262 -15.35 5.23 3.98
N ASN A 263 -14.37 4.36 3.74
CA ASN A 263 -13.35 4.61 2.75
C ASN A 263 -13.93 4.22 1.39
N SER A 264 -14.31 5.21 0.60
CA SER A 264 -15.03 5.05 -0.67
C SER A 264 -14.11 5.13 -1.90
N LYS A 265 -12.87 4.63 -1.77
CA LYS A 265 -11.92 4.50 -2.89
C LYS A 265 -11.99 3.14 -3.58
N GLY A 266 -12.94 2.30 -3.19
CA GLY A 266 -13.14 0.99 -3.81
C GLY A 266 -13.45 1.10 -5.30
N ILE A 267 -12.92 0.16 -6.10
CA ILE A 267 -13.37 -0.04 -7.48
C ILE A 267 -14.75 -0.73 -7.48
N ALA A 268 -15.05 -1.43 -6.39
CA ALA A 268 -16.38 -1.96 -6.11
C ALA A 268 -16.90 -1.39 -4.79
N THR A 269 -18.21 -1.33 -4.66
CA THR A 269 -18.90 -0.82 -3.48
C THR A 269 -18.71 -1.74 -2.26
N LEU A 270 -19.21 -1.34 -1.08
CA LEU A 270 -19.32 -2.20 0.10
C LEU A 270 -20.00 -3.56 -0.20
N TRP A 271 -20.89 -3.58 -1.17
CA TRP A 271 -21.68 -4.75 -1.56
C TRP A 271 -21.04 -5.57 -2.68
N ARG A 272 -19.85 -5.18 -3.16
CA ARG A 272 -19.12 -5.83 -4.27
C ARG A 272 -19.86 -5.70 -5.61
N GLU A 273 -20.40 -4.51 -5.85
CA GLU A 273 -21.07 -4.11 -7.08
C GLU A 273 -20.25 -3.07 -7.82
#